data_074a22293c3ada507bb63a79e4888885
#
_entry.id   074a22293c3ada507bb63a79e4888885
#
_cell.length_a   1.000
_cell.length_b   1.000
_cell.length_c   1.000
_cell.angle_alpha   90.00
_cell.angle_beta   90.00
_cell.angle_gamma   90.00
#
_symmetry.space_group_name_H-M   'P 1'
#
loop_
_entity.id
_entity.type
_entity.pdbx_description
1 polymer ?
#
loop_
_entity_poly.entity_id
_entity_poly.type
_entity_poly.pdbx_seq_one_letter_code
_entity_poly.pdbx_strand_id
1 'polypeptide(L)'
;MQTDYQQSRVYKWENASAWSQKGSKTLETYQIKYLNKRLNRLFGLKTDVHDKYANGVCHYDSYDDAIYLAGYGFNWSVYLHEYAHALTADSEPPHGKEFVSAFCALLHFVHPDKPSISDLAKSANSYDLDFVSLTQNIWYKKLSRSKIDISKATKPQEKITEPKKPLNQVHKNYQKLLARQENLLKRQKQYEANLKRVANSLKKVTKSIKQYETKYDEEKLTSKYAEPVVKKIPKSPKQKCLEL
;
A
#
# COMPACT_ATOMS: atom_id res chain seq x y z
N MET A 1 6.50 -5.67 15.56
CA MET A 1 5.33 -5.19 14.85
C MET A 1 4.19 -5.07 15.82
N GLN A 2 3.63 -3.89 15.95
CA GLN A 2 2.43 -3.68 16.74
C GLN A 2 1.24 -4.23 15.92
N THR A 3 0.38 -5.02 16.56
CA THR A 3 -0.82 -5.57 15.91
C THR A 3 -1.74 -4.42 15.53
N ASP A 4 -2.30 -4.43 14.32
CA ASP A 4 -3.27 -3.42 13.89
C ASP A 4 -4.63 -3.66 14.57
N TYR A 5 -4.73 -3.20 15.79
CA TYR A 5 -5.87 -3.44 16.68
C TYR A 5 -7.14 -2.67 16.28
N GLN A 6 -7.05 -1.68 15.41
CA GLN A 6 -8.18 -0.86 14.96
C GLN A 6 -8.70 -1.24 13.58
N GLN A 7 -7.97 -1.97 12.76
CA GLN A 7 -8.32 -2.24 11.36
C GLN A 7 -9.77 -2.68 11.17
N SER A 8 -10.20 -3.72 11.89
CA SER A 8 -11.57 -4.24 11.76
C SER A 8 -12.65 -3.23 12.18
N ARG A 9 -12.33 -2.36 13.16
CA ARG A 9 -13.25 -1.31 13.63
C ARG A 9 -13.32 -0.17 12.62
N VAL A 10 -12.21 0.22 12.01
CA VAL A 10 -12.18 1.22 10.94
C VAL A 10 -13.04 0.76 9.77
N TYR A 11 -12.90 -0.46 9.29
CA TYR A 11 -13.74 -0.97 8.19
C TYR A 11 -15.22 -1.07 8.56
N LYS A 12 -15.56 -1.46 9.79
CA LYS A 12 -16.95 -1.44 10.25
C LYS A 12 -17.51 -0.03 10.29
N TRP A 13 -16.75 0.92 10.78
CA TRP A 13 -17.11 2.33 10.82
C TRP A 13 -17.35 2.90 9.42
N GLU A 14 -16.44 2.66 8.49
CA GLU A 14 -16.59 3.06 7.09
C GLU A 14 -17.86 2.46 6.48
N ASN A 15 -18.04 1.17 6.58
CA ASN A 15 -19.19 0.47 5.99
C ASN A 15 -20.54 0.90 6.55
N ALA A 16 -20.59 1.38 7.78
CA ALA A 16 -21.82 1.87 8.42
C ALA A 16 -22.07 3.37 8.18
N SER A 17 -21.05 4.10 7.70
CA SER A 17 -21.14 5.56 7.59
C SER A 17 -21.85 6.00 6.31
N ALA A 18 -22.74 7.01 6.42
CA ALA A 18 -23.52 7.53 5.30
C ALA A 18 -22.64 8.08 4.15
N TRP A 19 -21.49 8.67 4.47
CA TRP A 19 -20.54 9.20 3.48
C TRP A 19 -19.81 8.09 2.70
N SER A 20 -19.79 6.85 3.22
CA SER A 20 -19.18 5.69 2.54
C SER A 20 -20.21 4.86 1.77
N GLN A 21 -21.51 4.98 2.09
CA GLN A 21 -22.54 4.12 1.52
C GLN A 21 -22.85 4.41 0.04
N LYS A 22 -23.56 3.47 -0.60
CA LYS A 22 -24.05 3.48 -1.99
C LYS A 22 -24.68 4.83 -2.35
N GLY A 23 -23.97 5.66 -3.05
CA GLY A 23 -24.37 7.02 -3.41
C GLY A 23 -23.20 8.00 -3.28
N SER A 24 -22.12 7.62 -2.62
CA SER A 24 -20.88 8.39 -2.72
C SER A 24 -20.52 8.52 -4.19
N LYS A 25 -20.53 9.74 -4.70
CA LYS A 25 -20.25 10.06 -6.10
C LYS A 25 -18.97 9.35 -6.52
N THR A 26 -19.05 8.61 -7.62
CA THR A 26 -17.86 8.00 -8.21
C THR A 26 -16.89 9.09 -8.65
N LEU A 27 -15.59 8.82 -8.45
CA LEU A 27 -14.52 9.66 -8.94
C LEU A 27 -14.12 9.19 -10.34
N GLU A 28 -14.10 10.11 -11.27
CA GLU A 28 -13.49 9.86 -12.58
C GLU A 28 -11.96 9.86 -12.47
N THR A 29 -11.28 9.04 -13.27
CA THR A 29 -9.82 8.96 -13.30
C THR A 29 -9.12 10.32 -13.34
N TYR A 30 -9.61 11.28 -14.14
CA TYR A 30 -9.00 12.60 -14.22
C TYR A 30 -9.18 13.40 -12.92
N GLN A 31 -10.28 13.19 -12.21
CA GLN A 31 -10.53 13.82 -10.90
C GLN A 31 -9.59 13.26 -9.84
N ILE A 32 -9.39 11.93 -9.82
CA ILE A 32 -8.43 11.28 -8.93
C ILE A 32 -7.03 11.85 -9.16
N LYS A 33 -6.57 11.90 -10.41
CA LYS A 33 -5.26 12.45 -10.77
C LYS A 33 -5.09 13.91 -10.38
N TYR A 34 -6.14 14.72 -10.61
CA TYR A 34 -6.15 16.12 -10.17
C TYR A 34 -6.04 16.23 -8.65
N LEU A 35 -6.88 15.48 -7.93
CA LEU A 35 -6.93 15.50 -6.47
C LEU A 35 -5.60 15.04 -5.87
N ASN A 36 -5.05 13.92 -6.37
CA ASN A 36 -3.75 13.39 -5.95
C ASN A 36 -2.64 14.44 -6.12
N LYS A 37 -2.56 15.09 -7.28
CA LYS A 37 -1.59 16.16 -7.52
C LYS A 37 -1.75 17.35 -6.56
N ARG A 38 -2.99 17.70 -6.20
CA ARG A 38 -3.25 18.80 -5.26
C ARG A 38 -2.87 18.43 -3.83
N LEU A 39 -3.24 17.23 -3.40
CA LEU A 39 -2.90 16.72 -2.08
C LEU A 39 -1.40 16.51 -1.93
N ASN A 40 -0.74 15.90 -2.90
CA ASN A 40 0.71 15.72 -2.91
C ASN A 40 1.46 17.07 -2.76
N ARG A 41 1.03 18.10 -3.51
CA ARG A 41 1.60 19.43 -3.38
C ARG A 41 1.37 20.03 -1.98
N LEU A 42 0.19 19.82 -1.40
CA LEU A 42 -0.15 20.36 -0.08
C LEU A 42 0.68 19.70 1.03
N PHE A 43 0.89 18.41 0.93
CA PHE A 43 1.57 17.62 1.96
C PHE A 43 3.07 17.40 1.69
N GLY A 44 3.54 17.68 0.49
CA GLY A 44 4.93 17.45 0.08
C GLY A 44 5.23 16.00 -0.27
N LEU A 45 4.20 15.24 -0.66
CA LEU A 45 4.32 13.84 -1.08
C LEU A 45 4.56 13.72 -2.59
N LYS A 46 4.94 12.51 -3.00
CA LYS A 46 5.12 12.13 -4.42
C LYS A 46 4.34 10.87 -4.78
N THR A 47 3.36 10.51 -3.95
CA THR A 47 2.54 9.31 -4.08
C THR A 47 1.89 9.22 -5.46
N ASP A 48 2.13 8.13 -6.18
CA ASP A 48 1.51 7.86 -7.46
C ASP A 48 0.13 7.19 -7.30
N VAL A 49 -0.71 7.25 -8.36
CA VAL A 49 -2.01 6.57 -8.39
C VAL A 49 -2.13 5.71 -9.63
N HIS A 50 -2.37 4.42 -9.42
CA HIS A 50 -2.63 3.42 -10.43
C HIS A 50 -4.12 3.09 -10.49
N ASP A 51 -4.81 3.59 -11.51
CA ASP A 51 -6.27 3.56 -11.67
C ASP A 51 -6.81 2.36 -12.44
N LYS A 52 -5.98 1.34 -12.68
CA LYS A 52 -6.35 0.12 -13.43
C LYS A 52 -5.74 -1.14 -12.81
N TYR A 53 -5.85 -1.24 -11.50
CA TYR A 53 -5.30 -2.38 -10.81
C TYR A 53 -6.22 -3.60 -10.94
N ALA A 54 -5.70 -4.69 -11.52
CA ALA A 54 -6.49 -5.87 -11.86
C ALA A 54 -6.74 -6.82 -10.68
N ASN A 55 -5.98 -6.71 -9.60
CA ASN A 55 -6.00 -7.71 -8.51
C ASN A 55 -7.14 -7.51 -7.48
N GLY A 56 -8.06 -6.61 -7.72
CA GLY A 56 -9.32 -6.54 -7.00
C GLY A 56 -9.31 -5.90 -5.62
N VAL A 57 -8.14 -5.56 -5.04
CA VAL A 57 -8.01 -4.92 -3.72
C VAL A 57 -7.37 -3.55 -3.87
N CYS A 58 -8.05 -2.52 -3.35
CA CYS A 58 -7.45 -1.18 -3.26
C CYS A 58 -6.50 -1.14 -2.07
N HIS A 59 -5.32 -0.54 -2.25
CA HIS A 59 -4.35 -0.38 -1.17
C HIS A 59 -3.33 0.70 -1.49
N TYR A 60 -2.75 1.26 -0.44
CA TYR A 60 -1.52 2.04 -0.53
C TYR A 60 -0.32 1.10 -0.32
N ASP A 61 0.65 1.18 -1.22
CA ASP A 61 1.93 0.47 -1.10
C ASP A 61 3.02 1.45 -0.67
N SER A 62 3.54 1.27 0.54
CA SER A 62 4.60 2.14 1.09
C SER A 62 5.97 1.92 0.45
N TYR A 63 6.19 0.77 -0.21
CA TYR A 63 7.44 0.49 -0.91
C TYR A 63 7.54 1.25 -2.23
N ASP A 64 6.43 1.30 -2.97
CA ASP A 64 6.35 2.00 -4.25
C ASP A 64 5.92 3.47 -4.09
N ASP A 65 5.49 3.89 -2.89
CA ASP A 65 4.79 5.15 -2.61
C ASP A 65 3.64 5.37 -3.60
N ALA A 66 2.75 4.39 -3.71
CA ALA A 66 1.70 4.38 -4.69
C ALA A 66 0.36 3.87 -4.14
N ILE A 67 -0.73 4.44 -4.63
CA ILE A 67 -2.10 4.00 -4.38
C ILE A 67 -2.59 3.18 -5.56
N TYR A 68 -3.02 1.95 -5.30
CA TYR A 68 -3.56 1.04 -6.29
C TYR A 68 -5.07 0.96 -6.14
N LEU A 69 -5.82 1.38 -7.18
CA LEU A 69 -7.28 1.39 -7.19
C LEU A 69 -7.83 0.32 -8.13
N ALA A 70 -8.61 -0.61 -7.59
CA ALA A 70 -9.45 -1.52 -8.34
C ALA A 70 -10.76 -0.83 -8.77
N GLY A 71 -11.58 -1.47 -9.61
CA GLY A 71 -12.78 -0.85 -10.18
C GLY A 71 -13.76 -0.25 -9.15
N TYR A 72 -13.91 -0.86 -7.97
CA TYR A 72 -14.75 -0.32 -6.90
C TYR A 72 -14.09 0.85 -6.12
N GLY A 73 -12.78 1.03 -6.28
CA GLY A 73 -12.01 2.09 -5.61
C GLY A 73 -12.19 3.48 -6.22
N PHE A 74 -12.98 3.59 -7.29
CA PHE A 74 -13.33 4.87 -7.88
C PHE A 74 -14.44 5.59 -7.10
N ASN A 75 -14.39 5.53 -5.79
CA ASN A 75 -15.24 6.32 -4.90
C ASN A 75 -14.39 7.16 -3.94
N TRP A 76 -15.01 8.18 -3.39
CA TRP A 76 -14.33 9.14 -2.53
C TRP A 76 -13.77 8.51 -1.27
N SER A 77 -14.53 7.67 -0.58
CA SER A 77 -14.11 7.11 0.69
C SER A 77 -12.90 6.18 0.52
N VAL A 78 -12.91 5.29 -0.47
CA VAL A 78 -11.78 4.38 -0.73
C VAL A 78 -10.54 5.16 -1.12
N TYR A 79 -10.63 6.11 -2.06
CA TYR A 79 -9.46 6.90 -2.44
C TYR A 79 -8.89 7.69 -1.25
N LEU A 80 -9.75 8.32 -0.42
CA LEU A 80 -9.31 9.09 0.74
C LEU A 80 -8.75 8.19 1.84
N HIS A 81 -9.25 6.95 1.98
CA HIS A 81 -8.71 5.94 2.87
C HIS A 81 -7.26 5.60 2.48
N GLU A 82 -7.04 5.24 1.22
CA GLU A 82 -5.69 4.91 0.75
C GLU A 82 -4.75 6.12 0.81
N TYR A 83 -5.28 7.32 0.57
CA TYR A 83 -4.48 8.53 0.72
C TYR A 83 -4.16 8.84 2.20
N ALA A 84 -5.02 8.47 3.13
CA ALA A 84 -4.71 8.58 4.56
C ALA A 84 -3.54 7.65 4.96
N HIS A 85 -3.44 6.45 4.38
CA HIS A 85 -2.26 5.59 4.54
C HIS A 85 -0.99 6.27 4.02
N ALA A 86 -1.04 6.92 2.85
CA ALA A 86 0.12 7.67 2.35
C ALA A 86 0.53 8.82 3.27
N LEU A 87 -0.43 9.48 3.93
CA LEU A 87 -0.15 10.55 4.90
C LEU A 87 0.45 10.05 6.21
N THR A 88 0.27 8.79 6.52
CA THR A 88 0.65 8.17 7.81
C THR A 88 1.53 6.93 7.62
N ALA A 89 2.25 6.87 6.49
CA ALA A 89 3.05 5.70 6.12
C ALA A 89 4.10 5.31 7.17
N ASP A 90 4.61 6.29 7.94
CA ASP A 90 5.59 6.07 9.01
C ASP A 90 4.92 5.77 10.37
N SER A 91 3.59 5.75 10.45
CA SER A 91 2.86 5.54 11.70
C SER A 91 2.55 4.07 11.93
N GLU A 92 2.71 3.58 13.15
CA GLU A 92 2.30 2.24 13.56
C GLU A 92 1.31 2.30 14.71
N PRO A 93 0.22 1.53 14.67
CA PRO A 93 -0.20 0.61 13.61
C PRO A 93 -0.81 1.35 12.39
N PRO A 94 -0.91 0.69 11.22
CA PRO A 94 -1.38 1.33 9.98
C PRO A 94 -2.75 2.01 10.07
N HIS A 95 -3.70 1.44 10.82
CA HIS A 95 -5.00 2.06 11.12
C HIS A 95 -5.03 2.70 12.51
N GLY A 96 -3.89 3.17 13.03
CA GLY A 96 -3.78 3.80 14.36
C GLY A 96 -4.49 5.16 14.44
N LYS A 97 -4.29 5.83 15.58
CA LYS A 97 -4.90 7.14 15.88
C LYS A 97 -4.54 8.23 14.87
N GLU A 98 -3.33 8.18 14.31
CA GLU A 98 -2.86 9.09 13.27
C GLU A 98 -3.66 8.89 11.98
N PHE A 99 -3.83 7.64 11.55
CA PHE A 99 -4.63 7.29 10.37
C PHE A 99 -6.07 7.81 10.50
N VAL A 100 -6.77 7.48 11.58
CA VAL A 100 -8.15 7.93 11.79
C VAL A 100 -8.25 9.46 11.75
N SER A 101 -7.27 10.15 12.32
CA SER A 101 -7.24 11.61 12.33
C SER A 101 -6.98 12.22 10.96
N ALA A 102 -6.07 11.65 10.18
CA ALA A 102 -5.80 12.06 8.80
C ALA A 102 -7.02 11.82 7.91
N PHE A 103 -7.63 10.65 8.05
CA PHE A 103 -8.81 10.28 7.28
C PHE A 103 -10.02 11.17 7.59
N CYS A 104 -10.30 11.45 8.87
CA CYS A 104 -11.32 12.43 9.25
C CYS A 104 -11.08 13.83 8.65
N ALA A 105 -9.84 14.30 8.64
CA ALA A 105 -9.52 15.59 8.05
C ALA A 105 -9.75 15.57 6.53
N LEU A 106 -9.36 14.51 5.82
CA LEU A 106 -9.64 14.34 4.39
C LEU A 106 -11.14 14.30 4.10
N LEU A 107 -11.91 13.54 4.87
CA LEU A 107 -13.36 13.46 4.73
C LEU A 107 -14.00 14.85 4.91
N HIS A 108 -13.63 15.59 5.93
CA HIS A 108 -14.19 16.91 6.22
C HIS A 108 -13.91 17.94 5.14
N PHE A 109 -12.69 18.03 4.64
CA PHE A 109 -12.28 19.09 3.71
C PHE A 109 -12.39 18.72 2.23
N VAL A 110 -12.28 17.42 1.91
CA VAL A 110 -12.10 16.97 0.53
C VAL A 110 -13.30 16.17 0.02
N HIS A 111 -13.96 15.38 0.87
CA HIS A 111 -15.14 14.62 0.47
C HIS A 111 -16.29 15.55 0.04
N PRO A 112 -17.06 15.23 -1.01
CA PRO A 112 -18.13 16.11 -1.50
C PRO A 112 -19.20 16.41 -0.46
N ASP A 113 -19.54 15.45 0.40
CA ASP A 113 -20.56 15.61 1.43
C ASP A 113 -20.05 16.38 2.66
N LYS A 114 -18.75 16.58 2.78
CA LYS A 114 -18.07 17.35 3.84
C LYS A 114 -18.65 17.08 5.23
N PRO A 115 -18.66 15.84 5.71
CA PRO A 115 -19.19 15.54 7.03
C PRO A 115 -18.54 16.46 8.08
N SER A 116 -19.31 16.92 9.07
CA SER A 116 -18.76 17.80 10.08
C SER A 116 -17.72 17.06 10.96
N ILE A 117 -16.70 17.77 11.44
CA ILE A 117 -15.71 17.19 12.36
C ILE A 117 -16.38 16.64 13.61
N SER A 118 -17.43 17.30 14.11
CA SER A 118 -18.21 16.84 15.27
C SER A 118 -18.88 15.49 15.00
N ASP A 119 -19.49 15.34 13.82
CA ASP A 119 -20.17 14.10 13.45
C ASP A 119 -19.17 12.97 13.22
N LEU A 120 -18.02 13.26 12.58
CA LEU A 120 -16.94 12.30 12.42
C LEU A 120 -16.39 11.85 13.77
N ALA A 121 -16.16 12.77 14.72
CA ALA A 121 -15.70 12.43 16.07
C ALA A 121 -16.71 11.56 16.82
N LYS A 122 -17.99 11.92 16.82
CA LYS A 122 -19.06 11.13 17.44
C LYS A 122 -19.16 9.74 16.83
N SER A 123 -19.11 9.67 15.50
CA SER A 123 -19.18 8.43 14.77
C SER A 123 -17.96 7.55 15.05
N ALA A 124 -16.73 8.08 15.00
CA ALA A 124 -15.52 7.33 15.33
C ALA A 124 -15.55 6.78 16.76
N ASN A 125 -15.96 7.60 17.74
CA ASN A 125 -16.12 7.18 19.12
C ASN A 125 -17.13 6.04 19.30
N SER A 126 -18.21 6.02 18.51
CA SER A 126 -19.22 4.93 18.58
C SER A 126 -18.70 3.58 18.11
N TYR A 127 -17.53 3.56 17.44
CA TYR A 127 -16.80 2.37 17.01
C TYR A 127 -15.51 2.14 17.81
N ASP A 128 -15.35 2.81 18.94
CA ASP A 128 -14.15 2.75 19.80
C ASP A 128 -12.85 2.98 19.03
N LEU A 129 -12.85 3.93 18.10
CA LEU A 129 -11.66 4.31 17.34
C LEU A 129 -10.84 5.33 18.12
N ASP A 130 -9.56 5.04 18.26
CA ASP A 130 -8.60 6.00 18.78
C ASP A 130 -8.23 7.02 17.72
N PHE A 131 -8.17 8.27 18.08
CA PHE A 131 -7.70 9.36 17.21
C PHE A 131 -7.07 10.48 18.05
N VAL A 132 -6.17 11.24 17.43
CA VAL A 132 -5.66 12.49 18.03
C VAL A 132 -6.68 13.61 17.83
N SER A 133 -6.50 14.74 18.50
CA SER A 133 -7.41 15.88 18.33
C SER A 133 -7.65 16.22 16.85
N LEU A 134 -8.89 16.06 16.41
CA LEU A 134 -9.24 16.19 14.98
C LEU A 134 -9.02 17.62 14.44
N THR A 135 -9.05 18.64 15.29
CA THR A 135 -8.85 20.03 14.86
C THR A 135 -7.43 20.55 15.10
N GLN A 136 -6.65 19.85 15.92
CA GLN A 136 -5.28 20.28 16.26
C GLN A 136 -4.19 19.54 15.52
N ASN A 137 -4.52 18.47 14.79
CA ASN A 137 -3.56 17.70 14.02
C ASN A 137 -3.03 18.48 12.80
N ILE A 138 -1.90 18.04 12.27
CA ILE A 138 -1.22 18.71 11.16
C ILE A 138 -2.03 18.66 9.87
N TRP A 139 -2.75 17.55 9.62
CA TRP A 139 -3.54 17.34 8.40
C TRP A 139 -4.72 18.33 8.36
N TYR A 140 -5.45 18.46 9.47
CA TYR A 140 -6.52 19.43 9.61
C TYR A 140 -6.03 20.86 9.36
N LYS A 141 -4.93 21.25 10.01
CA LYS A 141 -4.35 22.61 9.88
C LYS A 141 -3.92 22.92 8.45
N LYS A 142 -3.32 21.96 7.74
CA LYS A 142 -2.94 22.14 6.34
C LYS A 142 -4.15 22.20 5.41
N LEU A 143 -5.11 21.30 5.58
CA LEU A 143 -6.33 21.27 4.76
C LEU A 143 -7.22 22.48 4.96
N SER A 144 -7.39 22.96 6.19
CA SER A 144 -8.19 24.16 6.50
C SER A 144 -7.70 25.43 5.82
N ARG A 145 -6.39 25.51 5.54
CA ARG A 145 -5.74 26.62 4.82
C ARG A 145 -5.76 26.42 3.31
N SER A 146 -6.13 25.24 2.84
CA SER A 146 -6.15 24.90 1.42
C SER A 146 -7.53 25.16 0.81
N LYS A 147 -7.56 25.49 -0.49
CA LYS A 147 -8.79 25.53 -1.29
C LYS A 147 -8.71 24.42 -2.32
N ILE A 148 -8.97 23.17 -1.88
CA ILE A 148 -9.09 22.05 -2.80
C ILE A 148 -10.50 22.07 -3.39
N ASP A 149 -10.58 22.35 -4.67
CA ASP A 149 -11.83 22.46 -5.42
C ASP A 149 -11.79 21.48 -6.59
N ILE A 150 -12.50 20.36 -6.45
CA ILE A 150 -12.54 19.31 -7.46
C ILE A 150 -13.26 19.72 -8.74
N SER A 151 -14.11 20.76 -8.68
CA SER A 151 -14.81 21.27 -9.88
C SER A 151 -13.85 21.82 -10.92
N LYS A 152 -12.63 22.16 -10.50
CA LYS A 152 -11.54 22.60 -11.37
C LYS A 152 -10.79 21.45 -12.07
N ALA A 153 -11.13 20.21 -11.74
CA ALA A 153 -10.62 19.07 -12.49
C ALA A 153 -11.27 19.07 -13.88
N THR A 154 -10.50 19.41 -14.89
CA THR A 154 -10.97 19.38 -16.26
C THR A 154 -10.76 18.00 -16.86
N LYS A 155 -11.81 17.44 -17.46
CA LYS A 155 -11.67 16.24 -18.28
C LYS A 155 -10.62 16.54 -19.36
N PRO A 156 -9.59 15.69 -19.50
CA PRO A 156 -8.63 15.89 -20.58
C PRO A 156 -9.43 16.01 -21.89
N GLN A 157 -9.30 17.13 -22.58
CA GLN A 157 -9.80 17.19 -23.94
C GLN A 157 -9.09 16.06 -24.68
N GLU A 158 -9.86 15.12 -25.19
CA GLU A 158 -9.32 14.19 -26.19
C GLU A 158 -8.73 15.10 -27.28
N LYS A 159 -7.40 15.22 -27.27
CA LYS A 159 -6.74 15.74 -28.44
C LYS A 159 -7.18 14.79 -29.53
N ILE A 160 -8.04 15.28 -30.43
CA ILE A 160 -8.29 14.61 -31.70
C ILE A 160 -6.91 14.60 -32.39
N THR A 161 -6.08 13.67 -31.96
CA THR A 161 -4.89 13.32 -32.68
C THR A 161 -5.43 12.62 -33.91
N GLU A 162 -5.29 13.28 -35.04
CA GLU A 162 -5.43 12.60 -36.33
C GLU A 162 -4.86 11.19 -36.20
N PRO A 163 -5.52 10.14 -36.71
CA PRO A 163 -5.14 8.76 -36.48
C PRO A 163 -3.68 8.58 -36.94
N LYS A 164 -2.76 8.75 -36.00
CA LYS A 164 -1.36 8.39 -36.22
C LYS A 164 -1.41 6.92 -36.59
N LYS A 165 -0.98 6.61 -37.81
CA LYS A 165 -0.98 5.29 -38.47
C LYS A 165 -0.87 4.18 -37.39
N PRO A 166 -1.93 3.38 -37.15
CA PRO A 166 -2.01 2.44 -36.02
C PRO A 166 -0.89 1.40 -36.00
N LEU A 167 -0.30 1.12 -37.17
CA LEU A 167 0.78 0.15 -37.36
C LEU A 167 2.05 0.51 -36.57
N ASN A 168 2.37 1.80 -36.41
CA ASN A 168 3.61 2.21 -35.75
C ASN A 168 3.53 2.11 -34.20
N GLN A 169 2.35 2.27 -33.62
CA GLN A 169 2.17 2.17 -32.17
C GLN A 169 2.11 0.70 -31.72
N VAL A 170 1.42 -0.14 -32.50
CA VAL A 170 1.37 -1.58 -32.24
C VAL A 170 2.77 -2.18 -32.31
N HIS A 171 3.56 -1.80 -33.30
CA HIS A 171 4.94 -2.27 -33.46
C HIS A 171 5.83 -1.81 -32.28
N LYS A 172 5.73 -0.54 -31.85
CA LYS A 172 6.47 -0.05 -30.68
C LYS A 172 6.08 -0.78 -29.38
N ASN A 173 4.80 -1.06 -29.18
CA ASN A 173 4.34 -1.80 -28.01
C ASN A 173 4.84 -3.25 -28.04
N TYR A 174 4.82 -3.89 -29.22
CA TYR A 174 5.37 -5.22 -29.41
C TYR A 174 6.87 -5.27 -29.09
N GLN A 175 7.67 -4.32 -29.56
CA GLN A 175 9.09 -4.22 -29.25
C GLN A 175 9.34 -4.03 -27.73
N LYS A 176 8.52 -3.24 -27.04
CA LYS A 176 8.61 -3.11 -25.57
C LYS A 176 8.31 -4.42 -24.85
N LEU A 177 7.32 -5.18 -25.34
CA LEU A 177 6.99 -6.49 -24.75
C LEU A 177 8.12 -7.49 -24.96
N LEU A 178 8.73 -7.52 -26.13
CA LEU A 178 9.90 -8.37 -26.42
C LEU A 178 11.09 -8.02 -25.52
N ALA A 179 11.40 -6.74 -25.35
CA ALA A 179 12.46 -6.30 -24.45
C ALA A 179 12.18 -6.67 -22.99
N ARG A 180 10.91 -6.57 -22.56
CA ARG A 180 10.49 -7.01 -21.21
C ARG A 180 10.64 -8.51 -21.04
N GLN A 181 10.23 -9.29 -22.03
CA GLN A 181 10.40 -10.75 -22.04
C GLN A 181 11.88 -11.14 -21.91
N GLU A 182 12.75 -10.51 -22.70
CA GLU A 182 14.20 -10.78 -22.63
C GLU A 182 14.78 -10.47 -21.25
N ASN A 183 14.39 -9.35 -20.64
CA ASN A 183 14.82 -9.00 -19.29
C ASN A 183 14.33 -10.00 -18.24
N LEU A 184 13.11 -10.50 -18.34
CA LEU A 184 12.58 -11.52 -17.44
C LEU A 184 13.35 -12.84 -17.58
N LEU A 185 13.68 -13.26 -18.81
CA LEU A 185 14.49 -14.44 -19.07
C LEU A 185 15.91 -14.30 -18.51
N LYS A 186 16.55 -13.14 -18.61
CA LYS A 186 17.85 -12.87 -17.98
C LYS A 186 17.75 -12.99 -16.45
N ARG A 187 16.72 -12.43 -15.84
CA ARG A 187 16.49 -12.56 -14.39
C ARG A 187 16.23 -14.00 -13.96
N GLN A 188 15.44 -14.74 -14.72
CA GLN A 188 15.21 -16.17 -14.45
C GLN A 188 16.53 -16.95 -14.41
N LYS A 189 17.39 -16.81 -15.44
CA LYS A 189 18.71 -17.46 -15.47
C LYS A 189 19.58 -17.08 -14.26
N GLN A 190 19.52 -15.83 -13.84
CA GLN A 190 20.26 -15.37 -12.65
C GLN A 190 19.73 -16.03 -11.35
N TYR A 191 18.41 -16.16 -11.21
CA TYR A 191 17.82 -16.87 -10.07
C TYR A 191 18.18 -18.36 -10.06
N GLU A 192 18.13 -19.02 -11.21
CA GLU A 192 18.52 -20.42 -11.34
C GLU A 192 20.00 -20.64 -10.95
N ALA A 193 20.89 -19.73 -11.36
CA ALA A 193 22.29 -19.78 -10.95
C ALA A 193 22.46 -19.57 -9.44
N ASN A 194 21.72 -18.67 -8.84
CA ASN A 194 21.73 -18.44 -7.40
C ASN A 194 21.18 -19.63 -6.62
N LEU A 195 20.10 -20.25 -7.09
CA LEU A 195 19.55 -21.49 -6.50
C LEU A 195 20.58 -22.63 -6.53
N LYS A 196 21.31 -22.81 -7.64
CA LYS A 196 22.41 -23.78 -7.71
C LYS A 196 23.50 -23.51 -6.67
N ARG A 197 23.89 -22.24 -6.49
CA ARG A 197 24.90 -21.87 -5.47
C ARG A 197 24.43 -22.20 -4.06
N VAL A 198 23.19 -21.86 -3.74
CA VAL A 198 22.58 -22.15 -2.44
C VAL A 198 22.50 -23.67 -2.21
N ALA A 199 22.04 -24.42 -3.20
CA ALA A 199 21.96 -25.88 -3.12
C ALA A 199 23.34 -26.53 -2.87
N ASN A 200 24.38 -26.03 -3.54
CA ASN A 200 25.74 -26.51 -3.33
C ASN A 200 26.28 -26.16 -1.93
N SER A 201 25.97 -24.97 -1.43
CA SER A 201 26.30 -24.55 -0.05
C SER A 201 25.63 -25.45 0.97
N LEU A 202 24.35 -25.74 0.76
CA LEU A 202 23.57 -26.62 1.62
C LEU A 202 24.15 -28.03 1.66
N LYS A 203 24.54 -28.58 0.50
CA LYS A 203 25.21 -29.88 0.43
C LYS A 203 26.51 -29.90 1.24
N LYS A 204 27.31 -28.81 1.17
CA LYS A 204 28.54 -28.70 1.96
C LYS A 204 28.29 -28.70 3.45
N VAL A 205 27.32 -27.90 3.89
CA VAL A 205 26.89 -27.81 5.30
C VAL A 205 26.39 -29.17 5.80
N THR A 206 25.52 -29.82 5.02
CA THR A 206 25.01 -31.17 5.38
C THR A 206 26.12 -32.20 5.50
N LYS A 207 27.11 -32.13 4.59
CA LYS A 207 28.30 -33.01 4.69
C LYS A 207 29.11 -32.73 5.95
N SER A 208 29.29 -31.45 6.30
CA SER A 208 30.00 -31.09 7.54
C SER A 208 29.25 -31.55 8.78
N ILE A 209 27.92 -31.39 8.82
CA ILE A 209 27.10 -31.89 9.94
C ILE A 209 27.27 -33.38 10.11
N LYS A 210 27.16 -34.18 9.03
CA LYS A 210 27.38 -35.63 9.09
C LYS A 210 28.77 -36.01 9.59
N GLN A 211 29.80 -35.24 9.22
CA GLN A 211 31.18 -35.47 9.71
C GLN A 211 31.28 -35.16 11.22
N TYR A 212 30.59 -34.16 11.71
CA TYR A 212 30.52 -33.86 13.14
C TYR A 212 29.72 -34.92 13.89
N GLU A 213 28.57 -35.37 13.40
CA GLU A 213 27.75 -36.43 13.99
C GLU A 213 28.52 -37.75 14.11
N THR A 214 29.33 -38.09 13.10
CA THR A 214 30.20 -39.30 13.17
C THR A 214 31.40 -39.15 14.11
N LYS A 215 31.82 -37.95 14.43
CA LYS A 215 33.02 -37.67 15.21
C LYS A 215 32.74 -37.42 16.70
N TYR A 216 31.50 -37.01 17.04
CA TYR A 216 31.09 -36.66 18.40
C TYR A 216 29.80 -37.38 18.77
N ASP A 217 29.81 -38.00 19.97
CA ASP A 217 28.63 -38.68 20.50
C ASP A 217 27.43 -37.72 20.59
N GLU A 218 26.26 -38.08 20.10
CA GLU A 218 25.06 -37.27 20.04
C GLU A 218 24.69 -36.67 21.42
N GLU A 219 24.89 -37.44 22.50
CA GLU A 219 24.63 -36.98 23.87
C GLU A 219 25.50 -35.80 24.30
N LYS A 220 26.74 -35.70 23.80
CA LYS A 220 27.67 -34.59 24.10
C LYS A 220 27.35 -33.33 23.29
N LEU A 221 26.80 -33.47 22.12
CA LEU A 221 26.36 -32.36 21.28
C LEU A 221 25.08 -31.73 21.81
N THR A 222 24.11 -32.54 22.22
CA THR A 222 22.81 -32.03 22.77
C THR A 222 22.99 -31.36 24.13
N SER A 223 23.85 -31.87 25.00
CA SER A 223 24.09 -31.27 26.33
C SER A 223 24.83 -29.93 26.28
N LYS A 224 25.68 -29.70 25.30
CA LYS A 224 26.54 -28.50 25.22
C LYS A 224 25.93 -27.37 24.40
N TYR A 225 24.96 -27.67 23.54
CA TYR A 225 24.32 -26.73 22.64
C TYR A 225 22.77 -26.72 22.74
N ALA A 226 22.22 -27.28 23.82
CA ALA A 226 20.77 -27.32 24.07
C ALA A 226 20.13 -25.97 24.36
N GLU A 227 20.89 -24.87 24.38
CA GLU A 227 20.36 -23.51 24.42
C GLU A 227 20.76 -22.69 23.18
N PRO A 228 20.05 -21.81 22.73
CA PRO A 228 19.06 -21.66 21.66
C PRO A 228 19.62 -20.87 20.50
N VAL A 229 20.46 -21.49 19.68
CA VAL A 229 20.86 -20.85 18.41
C VAL A 229 19.66 -20.74 17.44
N VAL A 230 18.62 -21.53 17.65
CA VAL A 230 17.42 -21.51 16.78
C VAL A 230 16.52 -20.27 17.02
N LYS A 231 16.66 -19.56 18.15
CA LYS A 231 15.83 -18.37 18.44
C LYS A 231 16.25 -17.09 17.73
N LYS A 232 17.32 -17.08 16.93
CA LYS A 232 17.86 -15.85 16.32
C LYS A 232 18.13 -15.92 14.81
N ILE A 233 17.46 -16.80 14.05
CA ILE A 233 17.46 -16.66 12.59
C ILE A 233 16.39 -15.59 12.28
N PRO A 234 16.75 -14.39 11.85
CA PRO A 234 15.77 -13.42 11.41
C PRO A 234 15.01 -14.04 10.22
N LYS A 235 13.70 -14.16 10.32
CA LYS A 235 12.88 -14.56 9.16
C LYS A 235 13.22 -13.63 8.02
N SER A 236 13.61 -14.21 6.88
CA SER A 236 13.96 -13.44 5.70
C SER A 236 12.77 -12.53 5.33
N PRO A 237 12.99 -11.29 4.89
CA PRO A 237 11.91 -10.35 4.53
C PRO A 237 10.89 -10.93 3.54
N LYS A 238 11.28 -11.96 2.78
CA LYS A 238 10.41 -12.61 1.78
C LYS A 238 9.40 -13.61 2.35
N GLN A 239 9.57 -14.10 3.58
CA GLN A 239 8.57 -14.97 4.21
C GLN A 239 7.38 -14.20 4.80
N LYS A 240 7.49 -12.87 4.93
CA LYS A 240 6.36 -12.02 5.38
C LYS A 240 5.27 -11.80 4.33
N CYS A 241 5.54 -12.09 3.06
CA CYS A 241 4.56 -11.86 1.97
C CYS A 241 3.71 -13.09 1.65
N LEU A 242 3.90 -14.25 2.34
CA LEU A 242 3.18 -15.49 2.04
C LEU A 242 2.19 -15.91 3.13
N GLU A 243 2.02 -15.13 4.19
CA GLU A 243 1.08 -15.41 5.29
C GLU A 243 0.00 -14.31 5.45
N LEU A 244 -0.46 -13.74 4.32
CA LEU A 244 -1.67 -12.90 4.28
C LEU A 244 -2.67 -13.47 3.29
#